data_85798d10e0d79db138723dda967e6208
#
_entry.id   85798d10e0d79db138723dda967e6208
#
_cell.length_a   1.000
_cell.length_b   1.000
_cell.length_c   1.000
_cell.angle_alpha   90.00
_cell.angle_beta   90.00
_cell.angle_gamma   90.00
#
_symmetry.space_group_name_H-M   'P 1'
#
loop_
_entity.id
_entity.type
_entity.pdbx_description
1 polymer ?
#
loop_
_entity_poly.entity_id
_entity_poly.type
_entity_poly.pdbx_seq_one_letter_code
_entity_poly.pdbx_strand_id
1 'polypeptide(L)'
;MELLVYSADWCRDCRDAKRFLNQHGIVYTEINIETTPGAAEAVIAHTGKRAIPQFVLDGRWIQPYRPGHGFLYEEMAELLGVSKPA
;
A
#
# COMPACT_ATOMS: atom_id res chain seq x y z
N MET A 1 -3.25 10.18 11.88
CA MET A 1 -2.55 9.18 11.05
C MET A 1 -2.70 9.56 9.59
N GLU A 2 -1.60 9.71 8.89
CA GLU A 2 -1.62 9.94 7.44
C GLU A 2 -1.17 8.67 6.74
N LEU A 3 -1.97 8.16 5.82
CA LEU A 3 -1.62 6.97 5.06
C LEU A 3 -1.69 7.28 3.56
N LEU A 4 -0.56 7.12 2.87
CA LEU A 4 -0.49 7.18 1.43
C LEU A 4 -0.37 5.76 0.88
N VAL A 5 -1.03 5.48 -0.24
CA VAL A 5 -0.94 4.19 -0.91
C VAL A 5 -0.50 4.40 -2.35
N TYR A 6 0.73 4.02 -2.65
CA TYR A 6 1.25 4.04 -4.02
C TYR A 6 0.78 2.77 -4.73
N SER A 7 0.12 2.92 -5.87
CA SER A 7 -0.56 1.82 -6.55
C SER A 7 -0.59 2.02 -8.07
N ALA A 8 -1.14 1.03 -8.77
CA ALA A 8 -1.47 1.11 -10.19
C ALA A 8 -2.76 0.32 -10.43
N ASP A 9 -3.48 0.62 -11.51
CA ASP A 9 -4.78 0.03 -11.79
C ASP A 9 -4.70 -1.47 -12.09
N TRP A 10 -3.61 -1.92 -12.73
CA TRP A 10 -3.42 -3.32 -13.11
C TRP A 10 -2.92 -4.22 -11.98
N CYS A 11 -2.60 -3.67 -10.85
CA CYS A 11 -1.92 -4.37 -9.76
C CYS A 11 -2.93 -5.08 -8.84
N ARG A 12 -2.88 -6.42 -8.81
CA ARG A 12 -3.78 -7.22 -7.97
C ARG A 12 -3.57 -6.95 -6.49
N ASP A 13 -2.31 -6.94 -6.04
CA ASP A 13 -2.00 -6.70 -4.63
C ASP A 13 -2.42 -5.29 -4.20
N CYS A 14 -2.37 -4.33 -5.13
CA CYS A 14 -2.87 -2.98 -4.88
C CYS A 14 -4.39 -2.99 -4.65
N ARG A 15 -5.13 -3.76 -5.44
CA ARG A 15 -6.58 -3.89 -5.27
C ARG A 15 -6.92 -4.52 -3.93
N ASP A 16 -6.19 -5.57 -3.56
CA ASP A 16 -6.38 -6.25 -2.28
C ASP A 16 -6.09 -5.31 -1.11
N ALA A 17 -5.02 -4.54 -1.20
CA ALA A 17 -4.65 -3.55 -0.19
C ALA A 17 -5.75 -2.50 -0.02
N LYS A 18 -6.24 -1.93 -1.12
CA LYS A 18 -7.30 -0.92 -1.07
C LYS A 18 -8.60 -1.50 -0.53
N ARG A 19 -8.96 -2.72 -0.92
CA ARG A 19 -10.14 -3.40 -0.39
C ARG A 19 -10.03 -3.57 1.12
N PHE A 20 -8.89 -4.01 1.60
CA PHE A 20 -8.63 -4.16 3.04
C PHE A 20 -8.83 -2.84 3.78
N LEU A 21 -8.23 -1.76 3.28
CA LEU A 21 -8.35 -0.44 3.90
C LEU A 21 -9.80 0.03 3.92
N ASN A 22 -10.52 -0.16 2.82
CA ASN A 22 -11.93 0.24 2.72
C ASN A 22 -12.80 -0.57 3.67
N GLN A 23 -12.56 -1.86 3.80
CA GLN A 23 -13.34 -2.74 4.70
C GLN A 23 -13.17 -2.33 6.16
N HIS A 24 -12.01 -1.81 6.52
CA HIS A 24 -11.73 -1.38 7.89
C HIS A 24 -11.99 0.11 8.12
N GLY A 25 -12.54 0.80 7.12
CA GLY A 25 -12.85 2.23 7.26
C GLY A 25 -11.62 3.10 7.42
N ILE A 26 -10.47 2.66 6.94
CA ILE A 26 -9.22 3.43 7.05
C ILE A 26 -9.16 4.45 5.92
N VAL A 27 -9.01 5.72 6.27
CA VAL A 27 -8.85 6.81 5.32
C VAL A 27 -7.42 6.81 4.78
N TYR A 28 -7.27 6.88 3.47
CA TYR A 28 -5.97 6.94 2.83
C TYR A 28 -6.02 7.79 1.57
N THR A 29 -4.86 8.22 1.12
CA THR A 29 -4.70 8.91 -0.17
C THR A 29 -4.05 7.95 -1.15
N GLU A 30 -4.73 7.67 -2.24
CA GLU A 30 -4.17 6.83 -3.30
C GLU A 30 -3.31 7.68 -4.24
N ILE A 31 -2.11 7.18 -4.55
CA ILE A 31 -1.20 7.81 -5.50
C ILE A 31 -0.91 6.80 -6.60
N ASN A 32 -1.51 7.01 -7.77
CA ASN A 32 -1.29 6.14 -8.92
C ASN A 32 0.06 6.50 -9.54
N ILE A 33 0.97 5.51 -9.56
CA ILE A 33 2.35 5.75 -10.03
C ILE A 33 2.43 6.02 -11.53
N GLU A 34 1.40 5.66 -12.28
CA GLU A 34 1.40 5.86 -13.73
C GLU A 34 0.84 7.21 -14.16
N THR A 35 0.00 7.82 -13.31
CA THR A 35 -0.66 9.09 -13.64
C THR A 35 -0.20 10.27 -12.80
N THR A 36 0.54 10.01 -11.71
CA THR A 36 1.04 11.07 -10.82
C THR A 36 2.49 11.35 -11.11
N PRO A 37 2.85 12.56 -11.61
CA PRO A 37 4.24 12.90 -11.88
C PRO A 37 5.14 12.71 -10.67
N GLY A 38 6.27 12.03 -10.85
CA GLY A 38 7.26 11.79 -9.81
C GLY A 38 6.96 10.63 -8.88
N ALA A 39 5.75 10.02 -8.96
CA ALA A 39 5.36 8.97 -8.02
C ALA A 39 6.16 7.68 -8.23
N ALA A 40 6.33 7.23 -9.48
CA ALA A 40 7.13 6.03 -9.76
C ALA A 40 8.58 6.22 -9.30
N GLU A 41 9.15 7.39 -9.52
CA GLU A 41 10.51 7.72 -9.10
C GLU A 41 10.63 7.69 -7.57
N ALA A 42 9.62 8.16 -6.85
CA ALA A 42 9.62 8.10 -5.39
C ALA A 42 9.64 6.64 -4.89
N VAL A 43 8.84 5.76 -5.50
CA VAL A 43 8.84 4.34 -5.16
C VAL A 43 10.21 3.72 -5.42
N ILE A 44 10.79 3.99 -6.58
CA ILE A 44 12.12 3.48 -6.94
C ILE A 44 13.19 3.99 -5.98
N ALA A 45 13.11 5.26 -5.58
CA ALA A 45 14.08 5.86 -4.65
C ALA A 45 14.06 5.16 -3.29
N HIS A 46 12.90 4.70 -2.82
CA HIS A 46 12.76 4.07 -1.51
C HIS A 46 12.90 2.55 -1.53
N THR A 47 12.63 1.89 -2.66
CA THR A 47 12.58 0.43 -2.72
C THR A 47 13.60 -0.17 -3.69
N GLY A 48 14.19 0.64 -4.54
CA GLY A 48 15.13 0.18 -5.57
C GLY A 48 14.48 -0.27 -6.86
N LYS A 49 13.14 -0.36 -6.91
CA LYS A 49 12.40 -0.79 -8.10
C LYS A 49 10.96 -0.29 -8.03
N ARG A 50 10.17 -0.57 -9.06
CA ARG A 50 8.75 -0.18 -9.09
C ARG A 50 7.89 -1.17 -8.29
N ALA A 51 8.20 -1.32 -7.01
CA ALA A 51 7.51 -2.26 -6.13
C ALA A 51 6.24 -1.61 -5.57
N ILE A 52 5.09 -2.08 -5.98
CA ILE A 52 3.78 -1.63 -5.50
C ILE A 52 2.91 -2.83 -5.11
N PRO A 53 1.95 -2.65 -4.17
CA PRO A 53 1.66 -1.42 -3.43
C PRO A 53 2.75 -1.06 -2.43
N GLN A 54 2.84 0.24 -2.10
CA GLN A 54 3.64 0.72 -0.98
C GLN A 54 2.75 1.57 -0.09
N PHE A 55 2.85 1.37 1.21
CA PHE A 55 2.21 2.24 2.20
C PHE A 55 3.23 3.23 2.73
N VAL A 56 2.82 4.48 2.89
CA VAL A 56 3.61 5.47 3.62
C VAL A 56 2.77 5.94 4.80
N LEU A 57 3.09 5.42 5.98
CA LEU A 57 2.36 5.68 7.21
C LEU A 57 3.13 6.73 8.01
N ASP A 58 2.56 7.92 8.11
CA ASP A 58 3.18 9.06 8.80
C ASP A 58 4.64 9.26 8.36
N GLY A 59 4.89 9.18 7.06
CA GLY A 59 6.21 9.35 6.46
C GLY A 59 7.08 8.09 6.41
N ARG A 60 6.65 7.00 7.00
CA ARG A 60 7.40 5.75 7.04
C ARG A 60 6.94 4.82 5.91
N TRP A 61 7.88 4.38 5.09
CA TRP A 61 7.61 3.48 3.97
C TRP A 61 7.51 2.04 4.45
N ILE A 62 6.44 1.36 4.02
CA ILE A 62 6.15 -0.02 4.41
C ILE A 62 5.71 -0.78 3.16
N GLN A 63 6.33 -1.95 2.91
CA GLN A 63 5.89 -2.83 1.83
C GLN A 63 4.85 -3.80 2.38
N PRO A 64 3.56 -3.66 1.99
CA PRO A 64 2.47 -4.44 2.60
C PRO A 64 2.22 -5.78 1.92
N TYR A 65 3.19 -6.27 1.15
CA TYR A 65 3.08 -7.55 0.44
C TYR A 65 4.44 -8.21 0.35
N ARG A 66 4.44 -9.52 0.03
CA ARG A 66 5.67 -10.23 -0.37
C ARG A 66 5.48 -10.78 -1.77
N PRO A 67 6.51 -10.73 -2.64
CA PRO A 67 6.45 -11.35 -3.96
C PRO A 67 6.07 -12.82 -3.86
N GLY A 68 5.11 -13.25 -4.68
CA GLY A 68 4.64 -14.63 -4.67
C GLY A 68 3.71 -15.01 -3.53
N HIS A 69 3.50 -14.13 -2.56
CA HIS A 69 2.64 -14.37 -1.40
C HIS A 69 1.36 -13.53 -1.45
N GLY A 70 1.47 -12.28 -1.91
CA GLY A 70 0.37 -11.33 -1.95
C GLY A 70 0.33 -10.40 -0.75
N PHE A 71 -0.81 -9.74 -0.56
CA PHE A 71 -0.99 -8.75 0.49
C PHE A 71 -0.94 -9.40 1.89
N LEU A 72 -0.27 -8.72 2.82
CA LEU A 72 -0.03 -9.22 4.18
C LEU A 72 -1.13 -8.74 5.11
N TYR A 73 -2.28 -9.42 5.08
CA TYR A 73 -3.48 -9.00 5.82
C TYR A 73 -3.25 -8.91 7.33
N GLU A 74 -2.68 -9.95 7.93
CA GLU A 74 -2.51 -9.98 9.39
C GLU A 74 -1.51 -8.95 9.87
N GLU A 75 -0.39 -8.84 9.17
CA GLU A 75 0.66 -7.88 9.52
C GLU A 75 0.16 -6.45 9.40
N MET A 76 -0.63 -6.16 8.34
CA MET A 76 -1.16 -4.82 8.15
C MET A 76 -2.29 -4.52 9.13
N ALA A 77 -3.10 -5.51 9.49
CA ALA A 77 -4.13 -5.34 10.51
C ALA A 77 -3.49 -4.97 11.86
N GLU A 78 -2.42 -5.67 12.23
CA GLU A 78 -1.69 -5.38 13.46
C GLU A 78 -1.04 -4.00 13.42
N LEU A 79 -0.36 -3.68 12.32
CA LEU A 79 0.32 -2.40 12.16
C LEU A 79 -0.65 -1.23 12.25
N LEU A 80 -1.82 -1.36 11.64
CA LEU A 80 -2.82 -0.28 11.57
C LEU A 80 -3.81 -0.31 12.74
N GLY A 81 -3.67 -1.26 13.65
CA GLY A 81 -4.48 -1.35 14.85
C GLY A 81 -5.94 -1.71 14.58
N VAL A 82 -6.22 -2.51 13.55
CA VAL A 82 -7.58 -2.95 13.19
C VAL A 82 -7.73 -4.45 13.41
N SER A 83 -9.00 -4.91 13.42
CA SER A 83 -9.30 -6.33 13.59
C SER A 83 -8.79 -7.14 12.41
N LYS A 84 -8.28 -8.35 12.70
CA LYS A 84 -7.87 -9.25 11.63
C LYS A 84 -9.10 -9.68 10.82
N PRO A 85 -8.94 -9.93 9.52
CA PRO A 85 -10.02 -10.51 8.72
C PRO A 85 -10.45 -11.87 9.31
N ALA A 86 -11.73 -12.09 9.26
CA ALA A 86 -12.30 -13.35 9.73
C ALA A 86 -11.89 -14.52 8.82
#